data_00d24a84eee54cf4043db175a56cf5e6
#
_entry.id   00d24a84eee54cf4043db175a56cf5e6
#
_cell.length_a   1.000
_cell.length_b   1.000
_cell.length_c   1.000
_cell.angle_alpha   90.00
_cell.angle_beta   90.00
_cell.angle_gamma   90.00
#
_symmetry.space_group_name_H-M   'P 1'
#
loop_
_entity.id
_entity.type
_entity.pdbx_description
1 polymer ?
#
loop_
_entity_poly.entity_id
_entity_poly.type
_entity_poly.pdbx_seq_one_letter_code
_entity_poly.pdbx_strand_id
1 'polypeptide(L)'
;MTLLQPLGLLALAAVPVLVALSLWRWRRREVTVSSLLLWRDVATAWRHAPHARRRRQLDPLLVLRVAVALALAGALCAPVLVRTAQATRRLIVVLDRSASMATRRPDGLTRWRAARDELLKLLVQLDAADRVEFAAVPPLAEQAIGAERDPRDAASRLLTLEPSDAAAEPADLRRAALDAQARQPDARVLVVTDTPLPDLPAGVGLLATGAPA
;
A
#
# COMPACT_ATOMS: atom_id res chain seq x y z
N MET A 1 -7.80 -9.19 -2.18
CA MET A 1 -9.13 -8.97 -1.58
C MET A 1 -9.50 -10.24 -0.84
N THR A 2 -9.51 -10.24 0.47
CA THR A 2 -9.97 -11.36 1.29
C THR A 2 -11.33 -11.00 1.87
N LEU A 3 -12.31 -11.88 1.67
CA LEU A 3 -13.64 -11.75 2.26
C LEU A 3 -13.53 -12.30 3.69
N LEU A 4 -13.74 -11.46 4.70
CA LEU A 4 -13.71 -11.89 6.11
C LEU A 4 -14.89 -12.77 6.48
N GLN A 5 -16.02 -12.63 5.79
CA GLN A 5 -17.23 -13.42 6.06
C GLN A 5 -17.86 -13.90 4.74
N PRO A 6 -17.51 -15.12 4.29
CA PRO A 6 -18.10 -15.69 3.07
C PRO A 6 -19.61 -15.95 3.22
N LEU A 7 -20.12 -16.03 4.45
CA LEU A 7 -21.56 -16.16 4.74
C LEU A 7 -22.37 -14.94 4.24
N GLY A 8 -21.75 -13.75 4.08
CA GLY A 8 -22.38 -12.58 3.49
C GLY A 8 -22.84 -12.81 2.04
N LEU A 9 -22.21 -13.74 1.33
CA LEU A 9 -22.62 -14.11 -0.03
C LEU A 9 -24.01 -14.79 -0.06
N LEU A 10 -24.43 -15.41 1.02
CA LEU A 10 -25.78 -15.97 1.15
C LEU A 10 -26.86 -14.88 1.11
N ALA A 11 -26.56 -13.67 1.54
CA ALA A 11 -27.44 -12.51 1.41
C ALA A 11 -27.71 -12.15 -0.07
N LEU A 12 -26.80 -12.49 -0.98
CA LEU A 12 -27.00 -12.29 -2.42
C LEU A 12 -28.12 -13.19 -2.97
N ALA A 13 -28.37 -14.34 -2.33
CA ALA A 13 -29.47 -15.22 -2.71
C ALA A 13 -30.85 -14.59 -2.44
N ALA A 14 -30.95 -13.57 -1.61
CA ALA A 14 -32.18 -12.81 -1.42
C ALA A 14 -32.59 -12.01 -2.66
N VAL A 15 -31.64 -11.61 -3.52
CA VAL A 15 -31.90 -10.81 -4.71
C VAL A 15 -32.81 -11.57 -5.71
N PRO A 16 -32.50 -12.80 -6.17
CA PRO A 16 -33.36 -13.52 -7.08
C PRO A 16 -34.72 -13.83 -6.46
N VAL A 17 -34.79 -14.05 -5.14
CA VAL A 17 -36.07 -14.26 -4.45
C VAL A 17 -36.93 -13.00 -4.49
N LEU A 18 -36.37 -11.82 -4.23
CA LEU A 18 -37.06 -10.54 -4.33
C LEU A 18 -37.56 -10.27 -5.74
N VAL A 19 -36.75 -10.57 -6.75
CA VAL A 19 -37.13 -10.44 -8.15
C VAL A 19 -38.25 -11.39 -8.51
N ALA A 20 -38.15 -12.67 -8.11
CA ALA A 20 -39.19 -13.67 -8.35
C ALA A 20 -40.52 -13.32 -7.68
N LEU A 21 -40.50 -12.86 -6.43
CA LEU A 21 -41.70 -12.37 -5.72
C LEU A 21 -42.33 -11.16 -6.36
N SER A 22 -41.48 -10.24 -6.84
CA SER A 22 -41.96 -9.04 -7.56
C SER A 22 -42.65 -9.40 -8.88
N LEU A 23 -42.07 -10.35 -9.63
CA LEU A 23 -42.67 -10.85 -10.90
C LEU A 23 -43.94 -11.65 -10.65
N TRP A 24 -44.00 -12.43 -9.55
CA TRP A 24 -45.17 -13.21 -9.19
C TRP A 24 -46.36 -12.31 -8.77
N ARG A 25 -46.09 -11.24 -8.05
CA ARG A 25 -47.12 -10.27 -7.64
C ARG A 25 -47.79 -9.57 -8.84
N TRP A 26 -47.17 -9.58 -10.01
CA TRP A 26 -47.71 -9.05 -11.26
C TRP A 26 -48.64 -10.02 -12.00
N ARG A 27 -48.89 -11.23 -11.46
CA ARG A 27 -49.96 -12.06 -12.01
C ARG A 27 -51.28 -11.33 -11.82
N ARG A 28 -51.92 -11.04 -12.97
CA ARG A 28 -53.19 -10.35 -13.06
C ARG A 28 -54.17 -11.01 -12.07
N ARG A 29 -54.70 -10.25 -11.11
CA ARG A 29 -55.89 -10.67 -10.39
C ARG A 29 -57.04 -10.59 -11.36
N GLU A 30 -57.62 -11.72 -11.73
CA GLU A 30 -58.89 -11.77 -12.41
C GLU A 30 -59.95 -11.39 -11.39
N VAL A 31 -60.59 -10.26 -11.67
CA VAL A 31 -61.72 -9.81 -10.85
C VAL A 31 -62.99 -10.11 -11.66
N THR A 32 -63.78 -11.03 -11.19
CA THR A 32 -65.10 -11.32 -11.74
C THR A 32 -66.03 -10.15 -11.42
N VAL A 33 -66.43 -9.41 -12.41
CA VAL A 33 -67.41 -8.33 -12.32
C VAL A 33 -68.77 -8.83 -12.75
N SER A 34 -69.78 -8.57 -11.97
CA SER A 34 -71.15 -9.07 -12.16
C SER A 34 -71.92 -8.43 -13.33
N SER A 35 -71.45 -7.36 -13.93
CA SER A 35 -72.07 -6.74 -15.10
C SER A 35 -71.03 -6.13 -16.05
N LEU A 36 -71.06 -6.49 -17.31
CA LEU A 36 -70.18 -5.97 -18.36
C LEU A 36 -70.80 -4.78 -19.10
N LEU A 37 -72.10 -4.42 -18.85
CA LEU A 37 -72.79 -3.40 -19.58
C LEU A 37 -72.12 -2.03 -19.53
N LEU A 38 -71.67 -1.62 -18.38
CA LEU A 38 -70.95 -0.36 -18.18
C LEU A 38 -69.51 -0.35 -18.73
N TRP A 39 -68.90 -1.54 -18.93
CA TRP A 39 -67.54 -1.69 -19.42
C TRP A 39 -67.45 -1.86 -20.93
N ARG A 40 -68.60 -2.02 -21.59
CA ARG A 40 -68.66 -2.28 -23.06
C ARG A 40 -68.08 -1.10 -23.84
N ASP A 41 -68.42 0.12 -23.48
CA ASP A 41 -67.96 1.30 -24.21
C ASP A 41 -66.50 1.59 -23.92
N VAL A 42 -66.02 1.35 -22.67
CA VAL A 42 -64.62 1.43 -22.29
C VAL A 42 -63.78 0.37 -23.00
N ALA A 43 -64.32 -0.85 -23.12
CA ALA A 43 -63.62 -1.94 -23.80
C ALA A 43 -63.50 -1.72 -25.34
N THR A 44 -64.47 -1.04 -25.96
CA THR A 44 -64.39 -0.66 -27.37
C THR A 44 -63.39 0.46 -27.59
N ALA A 45 -63.35 1.47 -26.72
CA ALA A 45 -62.38 2.53 -26.76
C ALA A 45 -60.93 2.00 -26.54
N TRP A 46 -60.77 1.02 -25.69
CA TRP A 46 -59.46 0.39 -25.45
C TRP A 46 -58.95 -0.48 -26.61
N ARG A 47 -59.87 -1.04 -27.44
CA ARG A 47 -59.47 -1.79 -28.64
C ARG A 47 -58.89 -0.86 -29.71
N HIS A 48 -59.33 0.37 -29.76
CA HIS A 48 -58.87 1.38 -30.73
C HIS A 48 -57.73 2.23 -30.21
N ALA A 49 -57.40 2.14 -28.92
CA ALA A 49 -56.22 2.79 -28.39
C ALA A 49 -54.95 2.15 -29.01
N PRO A 50 -54.08 2.93 -29.65
CA PRO A 50 -52.81 2.40 -30.13
C PRO A 50 -52.16 1.66 -28.99
N HIS A 51 -51.86 0.37 -29.20
CA HIS A 51 -51.13 -0.44 -28.26
C HIS A 51 -49.75 0.22 -28.13
N ALA A 52 -49.68 1.31 -27.37
CA ALA A 52 -48.43 1.88 -26.96
C ALA A 52 -47.71 0.70 -26.32
N ARG A 53 -46.76 0.16 -27.08
CA ARG A 53 -45.85 -0.91 -26.67
C ARG A 53 -45.33 -0.47 -25.31
N ARG A 54 -46.02 -0.90 -24.25
CA ARG A 54 -45.70 -0.57 -22.89
C ARG A 54 -44.28 -1.10 -22.69
N ARG A 55 -43.31 -0.24 -23.03
CA ARG A 55 -41.91 -0.53 -22.71
C ARG A 55 -41.95 -1.02 -21.27
N ARG A 56 -41.44 -2.21 -21.03
CA ARG A 56 -41.22 -2.75 -19.70
C ARG A 56 -40.42 -1.70 -18.92
N GLN A 57 -41.11 -0.70 -18.42
CA GLN A 57 -40.53 0.27 -17.52
C GLN A 57 -40.25 -0.55 -16.28
N LEU A 58 -38.95 -0.74 -16.03
CA LEU A 58 -38.51 -1.34 -14.77
C LEU A 58 -39.14 -0.51 -13.66
N ASP A 59 -39.93 -1.19 -12.83
CA ASP A 59 -40.54 -0.52 -11.68
C ASP A 59 -39.45 0.13 -10.86
N PRO A 60 -39.43 1.46 -10.72
CA PRO A 60 -38.36 2.15 -9.97
C PRO A 60 -38.26 1.63 -8.54
N LEU A 61 -39.36 1.16 -7.98
CA LEU A 61 -39.40 0.56 -6.66
C LEU A 61 -38.65 -0.79 -6.62
N LEU A 62 -38.72 -1.59 -7.69
CA LEU A 62 -37.94 -2.83 -7.81
C LEU A 62 -36.45 -2.54 -7.91
N VAL A 63 -36.07 -1.54 -8.71
CA VAL A 63 -34.66 -1.13 -8.85
C VAL A 63 -34.11 -0.68 -7.51
N LEU A 64 -34.87 0.14 -6.76
CA LEU A 64 -34.48 0.60 -5.44
C LEU A 64 -34.30 -0.57 -4.46
N ARG A 65 -35.23 -1.53 -4.44
CA ARG A 65 -35.14 -2.72 -3.55
C ARG A 65 -33.93 -3.57 -3.87
N VAL A 66 -33.64 -3.80 -5.15
CA VAL A 66 -32.46 -4.55 -5.58
C VAL A 66 -31.18 -3.80 -5.20
N ALA A 67 -31.14 -2.48 -5.38
CA ALA A 67 -30.00 -1.67 -4.98
C ALA A 67 -29.73 -1.73 -3.46
N VAL A 68 -30.78 -1.63 -2.63
CA VAL A 68 -30.67 -1.77 -1.18
C VAL A 68 -30.19 -3.17 -0.78
N ALA A 69 -30.72 -4.21 -1.40
CA ALA A 69 -30.31 -5.60 -1.11
C ALA A 69 -28.84 -5.83 -1.48
N LEU A 70 -28.37 -5.29 -2.60
CA LEU A 70 -26.96 -5.36 -3.01
C LEU A 70 -26.04 -4.57 -2.07
N ALA A 71 -26.48 -3.38 -1.65
CA ALA A 71 -25.71 -2.59 -0.67
C ALA A 71 -25.58 -3.28 0.68
N LEU A 72 -26.67 -3.90 1.18
CA LEU A 72 -26.67 -4.70 2.41
C LEU A 72 -25.78 -5.95 2.27
N ALA A 73 -25.88 -6.67 1.16
CA ALA A 73 -25.01 -7.82 0.91
C ALA A 73 -23.53 -7.40 0.85
N GLY A 74 -23.23 -6.27 0.20
CA GLY A 74 -21.88 -5.70 0.17
C GLY A 74 -21.37 -5.32 1.55
N ALA A 75 -22.22 -4.72 2.38
CA ALA A 75 -21.87 -4.36 3.76
C ALA A 75 -21.62 -5.60 4.65
N LEU A 76 -22.44 -6.65 4.50
CA LEU A 76 -22.29 -7.90 5.24
C LEU A 76 -21.06 -8.71 4.80
N CYS A 77 -20.63 -8.59 3.54
CA CYS A 77 -19.40 -9.22 3.06
C CYS A 77 -18.14 -8.60 3.68
N ALA A 78 -18.25 -7.41 4.32
CA ALA A 78 -17.14 -6.67 4.90
C ALA A 78 -15.87 -6.79 4.03
N PRO A 79 -15.87 -6.28 2.78
CA PRO A 79 -14.70 -6.37 1.92
C PRO A 79 -13.58 -5.56 2.55
N VAL A 80 -12.65 -6.24 3.24
CA VAL A 80 -11.43 -5.61 3.70
C VAL A 80 -10.49 -5.57 2.51
N LEU A 81 -10.22 -4.38 2.03
CA LEU A 81 -9.03 -4.12 1.24
C LEU A 81 -7.84 -4.36 2.18
N VAL A 82 -7.42 -5.61 2.29
CA VAL A 82 -6.12 -5.89 2.86
C VAL A 82 -5.13 -5.26 1.88
N ARG A 83 -4.80 -3.99 2.13
CA ARG A 83 -3.46 -3.57 1.80
C ARG A 83 -2.61 -4.56 2.61
N THR A 84 -1.98 -5.50 1.93
CA THR A 84 -0.83 -6.17 2.51
C THR A 84 -0.01 -5.02 3.07
N ALA A 85 -0.05 -4.83 4.39
CA ALA A 85 0.91 -4.00 5.07
C ALA A 85 2.23 -4.64 4.64
N GLN A 86 2.90 -4.02 3.70
CA GLN A 86 4.25 -4.42 3.37
C GLN A 86 4.92 -4.37 4.72
N ALA A 87 5.41 -5.53 5.16
CA ALA A 87 6.04 -5.61 6.47
C ALA A 87 7.02 -4.45 6.51
N THR A 88 6.83 -3.54 7.46
CA THR A 88 7.63 -2.33 7.64
C THR A 88 9.08 -2.76 7.55
N ARG A 89 9.75 -2.38 6.46
CA ARG A 89 11.15 -2.74 6.29
C ARG A 89 11.96 -1.82 7.17
N ARG A 90 12.85 -2.41 7.95
CA ARG A 90 13.80 -1.65 8.73
C ARG A 90 15.15 -1.70 8.04
N LEU A 91 15.71 -0.52 7.79
CA LEU A 91 17.02 -0.36 7.17
C LEU A 91 17.93 0.36 8.16
N ILE A 92 19.02 -0.29 8.55
CA ILE A 92 20.07 0.33 9.36
C ILE A 92 21.23 0.63 8.41
N VAL A 93 21.60 1.90 8.32
CA VAL A 93 22.69 2.34 7.46
C VAL A 93 23.88 2.72 8.34
N VAL A 94 24.94 1.94 8.23
CA VAL A 94 26.23 2.23 8.90
C VAL A 94 27.03 3.12 7.96
N LEU A 95 27.23 4.38 8.35
CA LEU A 95 27.89 5.39 7.56
C LEU A 95 29.35 5.52 7.99
N ASP A 96 30.28 5.28 7.08
CA ASP A 96 31.66 5.65 7.24
C ASP A 96 31.80 7.17 7.02
N ARG A 97 32.23 7.85 8.10
CA ARG A 97 32.45 9.29 8.09
C ARG A 97 33.93 9.65 8.26
N SER A 98 34.81 8.71 8.03
CA SER A 98 36.25 8.94 8.15
C SER A 98 36.77 9.99 7.18
N ALA A 99 37.93 10.52 7.47
CA ALA A 99 38.60 11.51 6.65
C ALA A 99 38.85 11.02 5.19
N SER A 100 38.98 9.71 4.98
CA SER A 100 39.09 9.11 3.63
C SER A 100 37.90 9.39 2.73
N MET A 101 36.70 9.50 3.32
CA MET A 101 35.48 9.82 2.60
C MET A 101 35.46 11.27 2.05
N ALA A 102 36.27 12.16 2.61
CA ALA A 102 36.43 13.52 2.09
C ALA A 102 37.33 13.58 0.84
N THR A 103 38.04 12.51 0.51
CA THR A 103 38.91 12.48 -0.67
C THR A 103 38.13 12.56 -1.98
N ARG A 104 38.74 13.21 -2.97
CA ARG A 104 38.13 13.36 -4.30
C ARG A 104 38.37 12.12 -5.14
N ARG A 105 37.36 11.73 -5.87
CA ARG A 105 37.40 10.72 -6.91
C ARG A 105 37.92 11.33 -8.25
N PRO A 106 38.27 10.51 -9.23
CA PRO A 106 38.68 10.99 -10.56
C PRO A 106 37.61 11.83 -11.27
N ASP A 107 36.33 11.64 -10.94
CA ASP A 107 35.19 12.43 -11.45
C ASP A 107 35.03 13.80 -10.78
N GLY A 108 35.93 14.18 -9.85
CA GLY A 108 35.93 15.45 -9.13
C GLY A 108 34.99 15.50 -7.91
N LEU A 109 34.13 14.53 -7.72
CA LEU A 109 33.26 14.42 -6.55
C LEU A 109 34.04 13.83 -5.36
N THR A 110 33.65 14.21 -4.14
CA THR A 110 34.16 13.50 -2.96
C THR A 110 33.49 12.13 -2.84
N ARG A 111 34.19 11.15 -2.26
CA ARG A 111 33.63 9.83 -2.00
C ARG A 111 32.34 9.91 -1.17
N TRP A 112 32.33 10.81 -0.18
CA TRP A 112 31.15 11.09 0.63
C TRP A 112 29.96 11.56 -0.22
N ARG A 113 30.19 12.50 -1.13
CA ARG A 113 29.11 13.03 -1.95
C ARG A 113 28.54 11.97 -2.86
N ALA A 114 29.39 11.15 -3.46
CA ALA A 114 28.96 10.02 -4.28
C ALA A 114 28.15 9.00 -3.47
N ALA A 115 28.64 8.65 -2.26
CA ALA A 115 27.93 7.77 -1.34
C ALA A 115 26.56 8.30 -0.95
N ARG A 116 26.50 9.59 -0.60
CA ARG A 116 25.28 10.26 -0.20
C ARG A 116 24.25 10.28 -1.33
N ASP A 117 24.67 10.59 -2.54
CA ASP A 117 23.78 10.67 -3.70
C ASP A 117 23.20 9.29 -4.03
N GLU A 118 23.99 8.22 -3.90
CA GLU A 118 23.54 6.86 -4.11
C GLU A 118 22.57 6.40 -3.02
N LEU A 119 22.88 6.75 -1.76
CA LEU A 119 22.00 6.44 -0.64
C LEU A 119 20.67 7.21 -0.73
N LEU A 120 20.68 8.46 -1.17
CA LEU A 120 19.43 9.22 -1.41
C LEU A 120 18.55 8.55 -2.45
N LYS A 121 19.12 8.00 -3.53
CA LYS A 121 18.35 7.22 -4.52
C LYS A 121 17.69 5.99 -3.89
N LEU A 122 18.39 5.29 -3.00
CA LEU A 122 17.83 4.15 -2.27
C LEU A 122 16.70 4.58 -1.32
N LEU A 123 16.88 5.68 -0.59
CA LEU A 123 15.86 6.18 0.34
C LEU A 123 14.57 6.60 -0.37
N VAL A 124 14.66 7.14 -1.58
CA VAL A 124 13.49 7.51 -2.40
C VAL A 124 12.68 6.27 -2.84
N GLN A 125 13.31 5.10 -2.91
CA GLN A 125 12.63 3.84 -3.29
C GLN A 125 11.91 3.16 -2.12
N LEU A 126 12.13 3.65 -0.90
CA LEU A 126 11.48 3.12 0.29
C LEU A 126 10.06 3.69 0.45
N ASP A 127 9.17 2.89 1.02
CA ASP A 127 7.82 3.32 1.35
C ASP A 127 7.80 4.21 2.61
N ALA A 128 6.80 5.06 2.72
CA ALA A 128 6.64 5.93 3.91
C ALA A 128 6.46 5.14 5.22
N ALA A 129 6.05 3.87 5.13
CA ALA A 129 5.95 2.97 6.27
C ALA A 129 7.30 2.39 6.72
N ASP A 130 8.31 2.39 5.85
CA ASP A 130 9.62 1.87 6.15
C ASP A 130 10.32 2.74 7.21
N ARG A 131 11.28 2.17 7.91
CA ARG A 131 12.05 2.85 8.95
C ARG A 131 13.52 2.77 8.64
N VAL A 132 14.20 3.89 8.81
CA VAL A 132 15.62 4.04 8.54
C VAL A 132 16.32 4.54 9.80
N GLU A 133 17.39 3.88 10.17
CA GLU A 133 18.30 4.27 11.27
C GLU A 133 19.69 4.50 10.70
N PHE A 134 20.35 5.56 11.15
CA PHE A 134 21.76 5.80 10.82
C PHE A 134 22.66 5.47 12.02
N ALA A 135 23.72 4.73 11.76
CA ALA A 135 24.84 4.54 12.67
C ALA A 135 26.08 5.11 12.01
N ALA A 136 26.79 6.03 12.66
CA ALA A 136 27.98 6.64 12.09
C ALA A 136 29.26 6.13 12.75
N VAL A 137 30.30 5.94 11.96
CA VAL A 137 31.63 5.58 12.38
C VAL A 137 32.60 6.59 11.73
N PRO A 138 33.38 7.34 12.49
CA PRO A 138 33.34 7.49 13.95
C PRO A 138 32.01 8.08 14.44
N PRO A 139 31.62 7.78 15.69
CA PRO A 139 30.35 8.23 16.23
C PRO A 139 30.25 9.74 16.28
N LEU A 140 29.06 10.27 16.03
CA LEU A 140 28.74 11.67 16.24
C LEU A 140 28.64 11.95 17.76
N ALA A 141 29.12 13.11 18.19
CA ALA A 141 28.95 13.57 19.57
C ALA A 141 27.50 13.80 19.97
N GLU A 142 26.63 14.01 18.99
CA GLU A 142 25.19 14.17 19.19
C GLU A 142 24.47 12.83 19.09
N GLN A 143 23.72 12.46 20.12
CA GLN A 143 22.95 11.24 20.31
C GLN A 143 21.84 11.00 19.28
N ALA A 144 21.76 11.83 18.22
CA ALA A 144 20.64 11.83 17.28
C ALA A 144 20.70 10.75 16.19
N ILE A 145 21.68 9.85 16.20
CA ILE A 145 21.90 8.87 15.12
C ILE A 145 21.19 7.55 15.42
N GLY A 146 20.71 7.18 16.46
CA GLY A 146 20.01 5.92 16.72
C GLY A 146 18.49 5.98 16.58
N ALA A 147 17.92 7.11 16.15
CA ALA A 147 16.48 7.23 16.08
C ALA A 147 15.95 6.68 14.74
N GLU A 148 14.99 5.76 14.81
CA GLU A 148 14.22 5.33 13.64
C GLU A 148 13.44 6.51 13.05
N ARG A 149 13.59 6.73 11.76
CA ARG A 149 12.95 7.81 11.00
C ARG A 149 12.20 7.27 9.78
N ASP A 150 11.24 8.02 9.32
CA ASP A 150 10.71 7.77 7.97
C ASP A 150 11.77 8.10 6.90
N PRO A 151 11.67 7.57 5.67
CA PRO A 151 12.68 7.77 4.63
C PRO A 151 12.92 9.23 4.25
N ARG A 152 11.91 10.10 4.37
CA ARG A 152 12.03 11.53 4.03
C ARG A 152 12.84 12.28 5.09
N ASP A 153 12.55 12.03 6.37
CA ASP A 153 13.31 12.60 7.48
C ASP A 153 14.75 12.08 7.49
N ALA A 154 14.92 10.79 7.15
CA ALA A 154 16.24 10.20 6.97
C ALA A 154 17.03 10.88 5.86
N ALA A 155 16.41 11.14 4.69
CA ALA A 155 17.04 11.85 3.59
C ALA A 155 17.41 13.28 3.97
N SER A 156 16.54 14.00 4.66
CA SER A 156 16.82 15.36 5.15
C SER A 156 18.01 15.37 6.12
N ARG A 157 18.05 14.39 7.02
CA ARG A 157 19.18 14.25 7.96
C ARG A 157 20.49 13.90 7.27
N LEU A 158 20.45 13.01 6.26
CA LEU A 158 21.62 12.63 5.48
C LEU A 158 22.25 13.83 4.79
N LEU A 159 21.47 14.81 4.35
CA LEU A 159 21.95 16.04 3.72
C LEU A 159 22.73 16.95 4.69
N THR A 160 22.47 16.85 5.99
CA THR A 160 23.14 17.64 7.03
C THR A 160 24.39 16.96 7.60
N LEU A 161 24.60 15.67 7.27
CA LEU A 161 25.78 14.95 7.73
C LEU A 161 26.98 15.26 6.85
N GLU A 162 28.13 15.41 7.51
CA GLU A 162 29.42 15.66 6.86
C GLU A 162 30.45 14.62 7.31
N PRO A 163 31.50 14.39 6.52
CA PRO A 163 32.63 13.57 6.94
C PRO A 163 33.29 14.16 8.21
N SER A 164 33.97 13.33 8.94
CA SER A 164 34.77 13.69 10.09
C SER A 164 36.26 13.68 9.72
N ASP A 165 37.08 14.46 10.41
CA ASP A 165 38.53 14.40 10.24
C ASP A 165 39.17 13.19 10.97
N ALA A 166 38.35 12.40 11.69
CA ALA A 166 38.84 11.23 12.39
C ALA A 166 39.03 10.04 11.45
N ALA A 167 39.93 9.15 11.79
CA ALA A 167 40.11 7.87 11.14
C ALA A 167 39.02 6.88 11.62
N ALA A 168 38.55 6.01 10.72
CA ALA A 168 37.77 4.84 11.07
C ALA A 168 38.54 3.58 10.60
N GLU A 169 38.64 2.61 11.49
CA GLU A 169 39.20 1.33 11.11
C GLU A 169 38.13 0.41 10.49
N PRO A 170 38.46 -0.44 9.52
CA PRO A 170 37.53 -1.42 8.98
C PRO A 170 36.91 -2.32 10.04
N ALA A 171 37.66 -2.59 11.13
CA ALA A 171 37.16 -3.34 12.29
C ALA A 171 36.01 -2.66 13.02
N ASP A 172 36.02 -1.32 13.10
CA ASP A 172 34.98 -0.55 13.79
C ASP A 172 33.68 -0.53 12.94
N LEU A 173 33.81 -0.38 11.63
CA LEU A 173 32.67 -0.47 10.71
C LEU A 173 31.99 -1.86 10.77
N ARG A 174 32.83 -2.91 10.77
CA ARG A 174 32.36 -4.27 10.92
C ARG A 174 31.66 -4.50 12.26
N ARG A 175 32.24 -4.00 13.35
CA ARG A 175 31.65 -4.08 14.69
C ARG A 175 30.32 -3.36 14.72
N ALA A 176 30.24 -2.14 14.21
CA ALA A 176 28.99 -1.37 14.13
C ALA A 176 27.92 -2.09 13.33
N ALA A 177 28.27 -2.75 12.23
CA ALA A 177 27.33 -3.54 11.43
C ALA A 177 26.82 -4.77 12.19
N LEU A 178 27.70 -5.49 12.89
CA LEU A 178 27.32 -6.65 13.70
C LEU A 178 26.43 -6.24 14.89
N ASP A 179 26.77 -5.15 15.57
CA ASP A 179 25.96 -4.61 16.66
C ASP A 179 24.59 -4.15 16.19
N ALA A 180 24.51 -3.54 15.01
CA ALA A 180 23.26 -3.16 14.39
C ALA A 180 22.39 -4.39 14.10
N GLN A 181 22.97 -5.43 13.51
CA GLN A 181 22.28 -6.67 13.21
C GLN A 181 21.84 -7.43 14.47
N ALA A 182 22.68 -7.42 15.52
CA ALA A 182 22.35 -8.05 16.80
C ALA A 182 21.20 -7.34 17.52
N ARG A 183 21.14 -6.00 17.43
CA ARG A 183 20.03 -5.20 18.01
C ARG A 183 18.71 -5.40 17.29
N GLN A 184 18.74 -5.54 15.98
CA GLN A 184 17.55 -5.69 15.15
C GLN A 184 17.77 -6.78 14.09
N PRO A 185 17.52 -8.05 14.41
CA PRO A 185 17.78 -9.18 13.51
C PRO A 185 16.94 -9.14 12.22
N ASP A 186 15.75 -8.52 12.30
CA ASP A 186 14.83 -8.39 11.16
C ASP A 186 15.14 -7.19 10.25
N ALA A 187 16.09 -6.32 10.66
CA ALA A 187 16.50 -5.17 9.87
C ALA A 187 17.53 -5.57 8.80
N ARG A 188 17.45 -4.90 7.64
CA ARG A 188 18.53 -4.95 6.67
C ARG A 188 19.63 -3.97 7.09
N VAL A 189 20.86 -4.43 7.15
CA VAL A 189 22.01 -3.58 7.45
C VAL A 189 22.74 -3.26 6.16
N LEU A 190 23.02 -1.98 5.93
CA LEU A 190 23.78 -1.48 4.80
C LEU A 190 24.99 -0.70 5.30
N VAL A 191 26.19 -1.12 4.94
CA VAL A 191 27.42 -0.41 5.26
C VAL A 191 27.83 0.44 4.06
N VAL A 192 28.08 1.72 4.30
CA VAL A 192 28.51 2.70 3.29
C VAL A 192 29.94 3.12 3.62
N THR A 193 30.90 2.71 2.80
CA THR A 193 32.33 2.98 3.02
C THR A 193 33.09 3.01 1.70
N ASP A 194 34.29 3.58 1.71
CA ASP A 194 35.23 3.54 0.60
C ASP A 194 36.24 2.37 0.68
N THR A 195 36.23 1.68 1.82
CA THR A 195 37.15 0.58 2.06
C THR A 195 36.47 -0.76 1.81
N PRO A 196 37.10 -1.68 1.10
CA PRO A 196 36.56 -3.02 0.92
C PRO A 196 36.51 -3.73 2.28
N LEU A 197 35.36 -4.25 2.64
CA LEU A 197 35.14 -5.03 3.85
C LEU A 197 34.95 -6.49 3.43
N PRO A 198 36.01 -7.31 3.41
CA PRO A 198 35.85 -8.76 3.28
C PRO A 198 35.16 -9.30 4.54
N ASP A 199 34.44 -10.39 4.40
CA ASP A 199 33.79 -11.11 5.51
C ASP A 199 32.65 -10.39 6.22
N LEU A 200 31.81 -9.66 5.49
CA LEU A 200 30.54 -9.21 6.03
C LEU A 200 29.59 -10.39 6.24
N PRO A 201 28.83 -10.43 7.34
CA PRO A 201 27.89 -11.51 7.60
C PRO A 201 26.75 -11.52 6.57
N ALA A 202 26.12 -12.68 6.40
CA ALA A 202 24.97 -12.82 5.55
C ALA A 202 23.84 -11.87 6.00
N GLY A 203 23.31 -11.06 5.08
CA GLY A 203 22.26 -10.06 5.36
C GLY A 203 22.77 -8.63 5.51
N VAL A 204 24.08 -8.40 5.52
CA VAL A 204 24.68 -7.06 5.49
C VAL A 204 25.07 -6.72 4.04
N GLY A 205 24.49 -5.63 3.53
CA GLY A 205 24.86 -5.08 2.22
C GLY A 205 26.05 -4.13 2.34
N LEU A 206 26.86 -4.05 1.28
CA LEU A 206 27.97 -3.10 1.19
C LEU A 206 27.69 -2.14 0.03
N LEU A 207 27.69 -0.84 0.31
CA LEU A 207 27.74 0.22 -0.69
C LEU A 207 29.17 0.77 -0.74
N ALA A 208 29.98 0.20 -1.62
CA ALA A 208 31.36 0.63 -1.78
C ALA A 208 31.42 1.84 -2.73
N THR A 209 31.93 2.97 -2.25
CA THR A 209 32.08 4.22 -3.01
C THR A 209 33.51 4.45 -3.52
N GLY A 210 34.44 3.56 -3.17
CA GLY A 210 35.76 3.47 -3.78
C GLY A 210 35.62 2.81 -5.14
N ALA A 211 35.95 3.49 -6.23
CA ALA A 211 36.12 2.80 -7.49
C ALA A 211 37.24 1.75 -7.32
N PRO A 212 37.06 0.51 -7.80
CA PRO A 212 38.20 -0.34 -7.98
C PRO A 212 39.16 0.36 -8.93
N ALA A 213 40.43 0.42 -8.55
CA ALA A 213 41.50 0.93 -9.39
C ALA A 213 41.62 0.08 -10.66
#